data_d376088fb2c55b029641ee4dcba94d68
#
_entry.id   d376088fb2c55b029641ee4dcba94d68
#
_cell.length_a   1.000
_cell.length_b   1.000
_cell.length_c   1.000
_cell.angle_alpha   90.00
_cell.angle_beta   90.00
_cell.angle_gamma   90.00
#
_symmetry.space_group_name_H-M   'P 1'
#
loop_
_entity.id
_entity.type
_entity.pdbx_description
1 polymer ?
#
loop_
_entity_poly.entity_id
_entity_poly.type
_entity_poly.pdbx_seq_one_letter_code
_entity_poly.pdbx_strand_id
1 'polypeptide(L)'
;MVPKEAVVRQVHGLLEYEPRINLHRHPIKIGFADGAVVLEGEVENIAAKKLALELAAGVAGIRGVVDRLRIAPAERRGDGAIRDSLCGFLLREPELRNCTIRVRTKGRVETLQEVPGERAGEIEVAIEDGVITFEGAVISLSHKRIAGVLAWWTPGCRDVVNSLDVVPPEEDNDDEVVDALRLVLEMDPLIQAEQITASCRNYVVTLEGYVRTEEERRQAERDAWALFAVDNVVNRIEVGA
;
A
#
# COMPACT_ATOMS: atom_id res chain seq x y z
N MET A 1 -3.71 -7.55 33.19
CA MET A 1 -3.82 -8.21 31.86
C MET A 1 -5.22 -7.96 31.35
N VAL A 2 -5.38 -7.34 30.20
CA VAL A 2 -6.70 -7.04 29.64
C VAL A 2 -7.34 -8.37 29.19
N PRO A 3 -8.62 -8.65 29.53
CA PRO A 3 -9.27 -9.89 29.10
C PRO A 3 -9.37 -9.94 27.58
N LYS A 4 -9.04 -11.09 27.00
CA LYS A 4 -9.06 -11.35 25.55
C LYS A 4 -10.40 -10.93 24.90
N GLU A 5 -11.50 -11.32 25.54
CA GLU A 5 -12.86 -11.04 25.04
C GLU A 5 -13.20 -9.54 25.05
N ALA A 6 -12.58 -8.77 25.96
CA ALA A 6 -12.76 -7.32 26.01
C ALA A 6 -12.04 -6.64 24.84
N VAL A 7 -10.79 -7.05 24.57
CA VAL A 7 -10.02 -6.54 23.42
C VAL A 7 -10.74 -6.86 22.11
N VAL A 8 -11.14 -8.10 21.89
CA VAL A 8 -11.82 -8.53 20.66
C VAL A 8 -13.13 -7.75 20.44
N ARG A 9 -13.95 -7.56 21.49
CA ARG A 9 -15.17 -6.76 21.38
C ARG A 9 -14.90 -5.30 21.09
N GLN A 10 -13.87 -4.72 21.69
CA GLN A 10 -13.49 -3.32 21.45
C GLN A 10 -13.05 -3.12 20.01
N VAL A 11 -12.16 -3.99 19.51
CA VAL A 11 -11.72 -3.95 18.10
C VAL A 11 -12.91 -4.12 17.16
N HIS A 12 -13.78 -5.12 17.39
CA HIS A 12 -14.97 -5.33 16.57
C HIS A 12 -15.86 -4.09 16.52
N GLY A 13 -16.13 -3.46 17.66
CA GLY A 13 -16.91 -2.23 17.72
C GLY A 13 -16.28 -1.08 16.93
N LEU A 14 -14.94 -0.89 17.02
CA LEU A 14 -14.24 0.14 16.25
C LEU A 14 -14.36 -0.10 14.74
N LEU A 15 -14.17 -1.35 14.29
CA LEU A 15 -14.28 -1.71 12.87
C LEU A 15 -15.73 -1.56 12.36
N GLU A 16 -16.73 -1.88 13.17
CA GLU A 16 -18.15 -1.76 12.79
C GLU A 16 -18.61 -0.31 12.64
N TYR A 17 -18.02 0.62 13.41
CA TYR A 17 -18.33 2.05 13.34
C TYR A 17 -17.57 2.80 12.25
N GLU A 18 -16.55 2.21 11.61
CA GLU A 18 -15.82 2.85 10.52
C GLU A 18 -16.58 2.66 9.18
N PRO A 19 -17.11 3.72 8.56
CA PRO A 19 -17.96 3.61 7.36
C PRO A 19 -17.26 3.02 6.14
N ARG A 20 -15.91 3.09 6.10
CA ARG A 20 -15.08 2.55 5.02
C ARG A 20 -14.77 1.06 5.17
N ILE A 21 -15.22 0.43 6.27
CA ILE A 21 -15.06 -1.00 6.55
C ILE A 21 -16.44 -1.66 6.56
N ASN A 22 -16.67 -2.60 5.65
CA ASN A 22 -17.95 -3.30 5.56
C ASN A 22 -17.81 -4.74 6.07
N LEU A 23 -17.98 -4.94 7.37
CA LEU A 23 -17.89 -6.26 8.01
C LEU A 23 -18.98 -7.24 7.56
N HIS A 24 -20.11 -6.76 7.05
CA HIS A 24 -21.18 -7.63 6.54
C HIS A 24 -20.81 -8.25 5.20
N ARG A 25 -20.15 -7.49 4.34
CA ARG A 25 -19.70 -7.97 3.02
C ARG A 25 -18.34 -8.66 3.08
N HIS A 26 -17.47 -8.14 3.93
CA HIS A 26 -16.10 -8.60 4.13
C HIS A 26 -15.85 -8.85 5.63
N PRO A 27 -16.28 -10.03 6.15
CA PRO A 27 -16.11 -10.33 7.56
C PRO A 27 -14.64 -10.48 7.93
N ILE A 28 -14.22 -9.76 8.97
CA ILE A 28 -12.87 -9.82 9.53
C ILE A 28 -12.92 -10.68 10.80
N LYS A 29 -12.14 -11.74 10.82
CA LYS A 29 -11.91 -12.55 12.00
C LYS A 29 -10.90 -11.86 12.91
N ILE A 30 -11.31 -11.59 14.17
CA ILE A 30 -10.50 -10.91 15.16
C ILE A 30 -10.05 -11.94 16.20
N GLY A 31 -8.74 -12.14 16.27
CA GLY A 31 -8.09 -12.98 17.27
C GLY A 31 -7.28 -12.16 18.26
N PHE A 32 -6.91 -12.78 19.39
CA PHE A 32 -5.95 -12.22 20.33
C PHE A 32 -5.04 -13.34 20.85
N ALA A 33 -3.75 -13.23 20.57
CA ALA A 33 -2.73 -14.19 20.94
C ALA A 33 -1.43 -13.47 21.34
N ASP A 34 -0.78 -13.91 22.38
CA ASP A 34 0.52 -13.41 22.85
C ASP A 34 0.56 -11.88 23.08
N GLY A 35 -0.60 -11.31 23.44
CA GLY A 35 -0.75 -9.87 23.66
C GLY A 35 -0.95 -9.05 22.38
N ALA A 36 -1.04 -9.68 21.22
CA ALA A 36 -1.30 -9.02 19.93
C ALA A 36 -2.71 -9.33 19.40
N VAL A 37 -3.32 -8.36 18.75
CA VAL A 37 -4.54 -8.55 17.95
C VAL A 37 -4.16 -9.19 16.62
N VAL A 38 -4.88 -10.20 16.19
CA VAL A 38 -4.73 -10.83 14.87
C VAL A 38 -5.96 -10.50 14.05
N LEU A 39 -5.79 -9.80 12.92
CA LEU A 39 -6.85 -9.53 11.95
C LEU A 39 -6.68 -10.45 10.74
N GLU A 40 -7.70 -11.24 10.41
CA GLU A 40 -7.65 -12.23 9.32
C GLU A 40 -8.93 -12.15 8.49
N GLY A 41 -8.79 -12.12 7.16
CA GLY A 41 -9.92 -12.08 6.24
C GLY A 41 -9.63 -11.31 4.96
N GLU A 42 -10.67 -11.09 4.17
CA GLU A 42 -10.61 -10.23 2.99
C GLU A 42 -11.28 -8.89 3.27
N VAL A 43 -10.72 -7.81 2.72
CA VAL A 43 -11.25 -6.45 2.80
C VAL A 43 -11.45 -5.89 1.39
N GLU A 44 -12.29 -4.88 1.26
CA GLU A 44 -12.68 -4.34 -0.04
C GLU A 44 -11.52 -3.66 -0.80
N ASN A 45 -10.67 -2.94 -0.06
CA ASN A 45 -9.57 -2.14 -0.63
C ASN A 45 -8.49 -1.84 0.40
N ILE A 46 -7.43 -1.15 -0.05
CA ILE A 46 -6.28 -0.79 0.80
C ILE A 46 -6.66 0.18 1.93
N ALA A 47 -7.62 1.08 1.72
CA ALA A 47 -8.10 1.99 2.76
C ALA A 47 -8.73 1.20 3.92
N ALA A 48 -9.64 0.27 3.61
CA ALA A 48 -10.25 -0.60 4.62
C ALA A 48 -9.21 -1.44 5.36
N LYS A 49 -8.17 -1.94 4.66
CA LYS A 49 -7.06 -2.68 5.29
C LYS A 49 -6.29 -1.82 6.28
N LYS A 50 -5.80 -0.67 5.84
CA LYS A 50 -4.99 0.23 6.68
C LYS A 50 -5.77 0.75 7.88
N LEU A 51 -7.00 1.18 7.66
CA LEU A 51 -7.87 1.64 8.74
C LEU A 51 -8.17 0.55 9.77
N ALA A 52 -8.39 -0.69 9.32
CA ALA A 52 -8.60 -1.80 10.25
C ALA A 52 -7.37 -2.04 11.14
N LEU A 53 -6.17 -1.95 10.56
CA LEU A 53 -4.91 -2.09 11.31
C LEU A 53 -4.70 -0.94 12.30
N GLU A 54 -4.92 0.31 11.87
CA GLU A 54 -4.80 1.50 12.71
C GLU A 54 -5.78 1.49 13.89
N LEU A 55 -7.06 1.21 13.61
CA LEU A 55 -8.08 1.12 14.66
C LEU A 55 -7.75 0.02 15.68
N ALA A 56 -7.26 -1.12 15.21
CA ALA A 56 -6.82 -2.18 16.09
C ALA A 56 -5.58 -1.79 16.90
N ALA A 57 -4.60 -1.12 16.27
CA ALA A 57 -3.37 -0.68 16.93
C ALA A 57 -3.63 0.37 18.02
N GLY A 58 -4.66 1.20 17.87
CA GLY A 58 -5.09 2.20 18.85
C GLY A 58 -5.70 1.62 20.13
N VAL A 59 -5.96 0.31 20.22
CA VAL A 59 -6.54 -0.31 21.41
C VAL A 59 -5.52 -0.43 22.54
N ALA A 60 -5.84 0.15 23.69
CA ALA A 60 -4.92 0.16 24.83
C ALA A 60 -4.66 -1.25 25.39
N GLY A 61 -3.41 -1.50 25.76
CA GLY A 61 -3.00 -2.73 26.46
C GLY A 61 -2.70 -3.92 25.56
N ILE A 62 -2.60 -3.70 24.24
CA ILE A 62 -2.06 -4.66 23.28
C ILE A 62 -0.57 -4.41 23.03
N ARG A 63 0.14 -5.41 22.51
CA ARG A 63 1.55 -5.30 22.13
C ARG A 63 1.73 -4.92 20.65
N GLY A 64 0.70 -5.14 19.81
CA GLY A 64 0.71 -4.88 18.40
C GLY A 64 -0.42 -5.58 17.67
N VAL A 65 -0.41 -5.47 16.35
CA VAL A 65 -1.37 -6.08 15.44
C VAL A 65 -0.66 -7.02 14.49
N VAL A 66 -1.18 -8.23 14.33
CA VAL A 66 -0.74 -9.20 13.32
C VAL A 66 -1.68 -9.08 12.13
N ASP A 67 -1.16 -8.59 11.02
CA ASP A 67 -1.89 -8.43 9.77
C ASP A 67 -1.94 -9.73 8.97
N ARG A 68 -3.17 -10.25 8.76
CA ARG A 68 -3.50 -11.34 7.84
C ARG A 68 -4.67 -10.95 6.94
N LEU A 69 -4.89 -9.65 6.78
CA LEU A 69 -5.89 -9.14 5.87
C LEU A 69 -5.36 -9.18 4.43
N ARG A 70 -6.25 -9.51 3.51
CA ARG A 70 -5.99 -9.49 2.08
C ARG A 70 -7.06 -8.68 1.38
N ILE A 71 -6.69 -7.95 0.33
CA ILE A 71 -7.68 -7.25 -0.49
C ILE A 71 -8.39 -8.28 -1.37
N ALA A 72 -9.71 -8.16 -1.46
CA ALA A 72 -10.51 -8.89 -2.45
C ALA A 72 -10.33 -8.21 -3.81
N PRO A 73 -9.52 -8.75 -4.74
CA PRO A 73 -9.27 -8.09 -6.00
C PRO A 73 -10.54 -8.12 -6.87
N ALA A 74 -10.76 -7.03 -7.64
CA ALA A 74 -11.89 -6.95 -8.58
C ALA A 74 -11.85 -8.10 -9.62
N GLU A 75 -10.64 -8.51 -10.01
CA GLU A 75 -10.39 -9.65 -10.88
C GLU A 75 -9.34 -10.56 -10.25
N ARG A 76 -9.69 -11.83 -10.05
CA ARG A 76 -8.72 -12.82 -9.56
C ARG A 76 -7.79 -13.25 -10.69
N ARG A 77 -6.49 -13.07 -10.47
CA ARG A 77 -5.44 -13.49 -11.40
C ARG A 77 -4.48 -14.46 -10.70
N GLY A 78 -3.90 -15.37 -11.47
CA GLY A 78 -2.84 -16.23 -10.95
C GLY A 78 -1.51 -15.48 -10.83
N ASP A 79 -0.63 -15.97 -9.95
CA ASP A 79 0.66 -15.32 -9.63
C ASP A 79 1.53 -15.02 -10.86
N GLY A 80 1.48 -15.88 -11.88
CA GLY A 80 2.19 -15.64 -13.14
C GLY A 80 1.72 -14.38 -13.87
N ALA A 81 0.40 -14.16 -13.96
CA ALA A 81 -0.16 -12.98 -14.62
C ALA A 81 0.09 -11.70 -13.80
N ILE A 82 0.04 -11.81 -12.47
CA ILE A 82 0.38 -10.70 -11.54
C ILE A 82 1.86 -10.34 -11.73
N ARG A 83 2.74 -11.35 -11.73
CA ARG A 83 4.18 -11.18 -11.97
C ARG A 83 4.44 -10.45 -13.28
N ASP A 84 3.88 -10.94 -14.39
CA ASP A 84 4.13 -10.39 -15.72
C ASP A 84 3.66 -8.93 -15.81
N SER A 85 2.53 -8.60 -15.19
CA SER A 85 2.01 -7.23 -15.12
C SER A 85 2.91 -6.33 -14.28
N LEU A 86 3.30 -6.77 -13.08
CA LEU A 86 4.18 -6.00 -12.18
C LEU A 86 5.56 -5.76 -12.80
N CYS A 87 6.19 -6.81 -13.35
CA CYS A 87 7.48 -6.67 -14.02
C CYS A 87 7.41 -5.66 -15.17
N GLY A 88 6.29 -5.68 -15.92
CA GLY A 88 6.05 -4.69 -16.96
C GLY A 88 5.93 -3.25 -16.44
N PHE A 89 5.39 -3.02 -15.25
CA PHE A 89 5.36 -1.70 -14.61
C PHE A 89 6.76 -1.29 -14.13
N LEU A 90 7.44 -2.14 -13.37
CA LEU A 90 8.76 -1.85 -12.82
C LEU A 90 9.80 -1.51 -13.92
N LEU A 91 9.79 -2.25 -15.03
CA LEU A 91 10.74 -2.03 -16.14
C LEU A 91 10.47 -0.77 -16.95
N ARG A 92 9.24 -0.25 -16.90
CA ARG A 92 8.86 0.98 -17.62
C ARG A 92 8.99 2.23 -16.77
N GLU A 93 9.13 2.07 -15.45
CA GLU A 93 9.19 3.19 -14.52
C GLU A 93 10.55 3.91 -14.61
N PRO A 94 10.57 5.21 -14.99
CA PRO A 94 11.81 5.98 -15.14
C PRO A 94 12.65 6.03 -13.86
N GLU A 95 12.02 6.18 -12.70
CA GLU A 95 12.71 6.26 -11.40
C GLU A 95 13.43 4.95 -11.05
N LEU A 96 12.96 3.80 -11.55
CA LEU A 96 13.58 2.49 -11.31
C LEU A 96 14.56 2.06 -12.41
N ARG A 97 14.83 2.92 -13.39
CA ARG A 97 15.72 2.61 -14.52
C ARG A 97 17.13 2.22 -14.10
N ASN A 98 17.62 2.80 -13.00
CA ASN A 98 18.96 2.54 -12.46
C ASN A 98 18.95 1.45 -11.38
N CYS A 99 17.86 0.72 -11.19
CA CYS A 99 17.78 -0.40 -10.28
C CYS A 99 17.99 -1.72 -11.01
N THR A 100 18.76 -2.63 -10.43
CA THR A 100 18.77 -4.03 -10.86
C THR A 100 17.47 -4.70 -10.38
N ILE A 101 16.73 -5.32 -11.31
CA ILE A 101 15.42 -5.93 -11.02
C ILE A 101 15.50 -7.42 -11.27
N ARG A 102 15.15 -8.20 -10.26
CA ARG A 102 15.11 -9.66 -10.29
C ARG A 102 13.73 -10.16 -9.89
N VAL A 103 13.35 -11.31 -10.42
CA VAL A 103 12.12 -12.01 -10.03
C VAL A 103 12.43 -13.41 -9.54
N ARG A 104 11.88 -13.76 -8.38
CA ARG A 104 11.99 -15.10 -7.81
C ARG A 104 10.71 -15.89 -8.09
N THR A 105 10.85 -17.03 -8.76
CA THR A 105 9.74 -17.93 -9.05
C THR A 105 10.12 -19.35 -8.69
N LYS A 106 9.41 -19.97 -7.76
CA LYS A 106 9.65 -21.35 -7.29
C LYS A 106 11.12 -21.61 -6.91
N GLY A 107 11.72 -20.64 -6.21
CA GLY A 107 13.11 -20.73 -5.73
C GLY A 107 14.19 -20.44 -6.78
N ARG A 108 13.82 -20.12 -8.02
CA ARG A 108 14.74 -19.65 -9.06
C ARG A 108 14.65 -18.15 -9.18
N VAL A 109 15.82 -17.50 -9.27
CA VAL A 109 15.93 -16.05 -9.48
C VAL A 109 16.31 -15.81 -10.93
N GLU A 110 15.55 -14.97 -11.60
CA GLU A 110 15.78 -14.48 -12.96
C GLU A 110 16.05 -12.99 -12.92
N THR A 111 17.09 -12.53 -13.59
CA THR A 111 17.40 -11.10 -13.72
C THR A 111 16.67 -10.53 -14.92
N LEU A 112 15.79 -9.57 -14.70
CA LEU A 112 15.03 -8.90 -15.75
C LEU A 112 15.74 -7.65 -16.26
N GLN A 113 16.39 -6.93 -15.35
CA GLN A 113 17.19 -5.74 -15.64
C GLN A 113 18.47 -5.79 -14.82
N GLU A 114 19.61 -5.70 -15.46
CA GLU A 114 20.92 -5.61 -14.82
C GLU A 114 21.50 -4.22 -15.07
N VAL A 115 21.90 -3.54 -14.00
CA VAL A 115 22.56 -2.24 -14.09
C VAL A 115 24.00 -2.39 -13.66
N PRO A 116 24.97 -2.30 -14.61
CA PRO A 116 26.38 -2.36 -14.31
C PRO A 116 26.87 -1.04 -13.69
N GLY A 117 27.78 -1.12 -12.74
CA GLY A 117 28.41 0.05 -12.11
C GLY A 117 27.59 0.61 -10.94
N GLU A 118 27.50 1.94 -10.86
CA GLU A 118 26.76 2.63 -9.81
C GLU A 118 25.26 2.49 -10.06
N ARG A 119 24.55 1.90 -9.13
CA ARG A 119 23.12 1.57 -9.23
C ARG A 119 22.32 2.24 -8.10
N ALA A 120 21.07 2.57 -8.41
CA ALA A 120 20.13 3.12 -7.46
C ALA A 120 19.52 2.06 -6.53
N GLY A 121 19.75 0.78 -6.79
CA GLY A 121 19.30 -0.30 -5.91
C GLY A 121 19.24 -1.67 -6.58
N GLU A 122 18.90 -2.64 -5.75
CA GLU A 122 18.53 -4.01 -6.15
C GLU A 122 17.15 -4.33 -5.60
N ILE A 123 16.25 -4.73 -6.48
CA ILE A 123 14.87 -5.07 -6.17
C ILE A 123 14.63 -6.52 -6.59
N GLU A 124 14.41 -7.39 -5.64
CA GLU A 124 13.95 -8.75 -5.89
C GLU A 124 12.46 -8.86 -5.59
N VAL A 125 11.72 -9.44 -6.52
CA VAL A 125 10.26 -9.58 -6.47
C VAL A 125 9.89 -11.05 -6.33
N ALA A 126 8.99 -11.36 -5.42
CA ALA A 126 8.33 -12.67 -5.35
C ALA A 126 6.82 -12.48 -5.27
N ILE A 127 6.05 -13.39 -5.89
CA ILE A 127 4.59 -13.39 -5.82
C ILE A 127 4.11 -14.76 -5.37
N GLU A 128 3.27 -14.79 -4.33
CA GLU A 128 2.66 -16.01 -3.80
C GLU A 128 1.22 -15.70 -3.33
N ASP A 129 0.24 -16.42 -3.87
CA ASP A 129 -1.18 -16.25 -3.57
C ASP A 129 -1.69 -14.79 -3.74
N GLY A 130 -1.15 -14.07 -4.73
CA GLY A 130 -1.47 -12.68 -4.99
C GLY A 130 -0.79 -11.69 -4.04
N VAL A 131 0.06 -12.15 -3.13
CA VAL A 131 0.91 -11.31 -2.27
C VAL A 131 2.20 -11.01 -3.00
N ILE A 132 2.48 -9.72 -3.18
CA ILE A 132 3.72 -9.24 -3.79
C ILE A 132 4.71 -8.92 -2.67
N THR A 133 5.88 -9.53 -2.71
CA THR A 133 6.97 -9.28 -1.77
C THR A 133 8.14 -8.65 -2.50
N PHE A 134 8.64 -7.53 -1.97
CA PHE A 134 9.90 -6.92 -2.38
C PHE A 134 10.96 -7.14 -1.32
N GLU A 135 12.15 -7.56 -1.74
CA GLU A 135 13.35 -7.68 -0.92
C GLU A 135 14.52 -6.99 -1.62
N GLY A 136 15.50 -6.50 -0.87
CA GLY A 136 16.68 -5.83 -1.39
C GLY A 136 16.90 -4.46 -0.79
N ALA A 137 17.58 -3.57 -1.52
CA ALA A 137 17.89 -2.23 -1.05
C ALA A 137 17.80 -1.20 -2.18
N VAL A 138 17.36 0.02 -1.85
CA VAL A 138 17.25 1.16 -2.75
C VAL A 138 17.85 2.41 -2.10
N ILE A 139 18.17 3.43 -2.91
CA ILE A 139 18.88 4.63 -2.44
C ILE A 139 17.97 5.68 -1.80
N SER A 140 16.64 5.57 -1.94
CA SER A 140 15.72 6.56 -1.37
C SER A 140 14.35 5.97 -1.01
N LEU A 141 13.65 6.67 -0.13
CA LEU A 141 12.24 6.39 0.19
C LEU A 141 11.34 6.49 -1.03
N SER A 142 11.63 7.39 -1.98
CA SER A 142 10.87 7.52 -3.23
C SER A 142 10.90 6.24 -4.06
N HIS A 143 12.08 5.60 -4.24
CA HIS A 143 12.19 4.31 -4.94
C HIS A 143 11.35 3.22 -4.24
N LYS A 144 11.45 3.14 -2.92
CA LYS A 144 10.69 2.17 -2.12
C LYS A 144 9.18 2.39 -2.25
N ARG A 145 8.73 3.65 -2.21
CA ARG A 145 7.31 4.01 -2.33
C ARG A 145 6.76 3.72 -3.71
N ILE A 146 7.48 4.12 -4.77
CA ILE A 146 7.09 3.87 -6.15
C ILE A 146 6.93 2.37 -6.42
N ALA A 147 7.89 1.55 -5.99
CA ALA A 147 7.78 0.10 -6.12
C ALA A 147 6.51 -0.43 -5.43
N GLY A 148 6.21 0.05 -4.22
CA GLY A 148 5.00 -0.31 -3.48
C GLY A 148 3.71 0.09 -4.18
N VAL A 149 3.64 1.29 -4.73
CA VAL A 149 2.48 1.79 -5.48
C VAL A 149 2.25 0.98 -6.75
N LEU A 150 3.29 0.70 -7.52
CA LEU A 150 3.21 -0.13 -8.74
C LEU A 150 2.70 -1.55 -8.40
N ALA A 151 3.08 -2.07 -7.23
CA ALA A 151 2.55 -3.34 -6.76
C ALA A 151 1.04 -3.25 -6.45
N TRP A 152 0.58 -2.21 -5.76
CA TRP A 152 -0.84 -2.00 -5.49
C TRP A 152 -1.66 -1.76 -6.76
N TRP A 153 -1.10 -1.12 -7.77
CA TRP A 153 -1.74 -0.92 -9.08
C TRP A 153 -1.79 -2.21 -9.92
N THR A 154 -1.04 -3.24 -9.54
CA THR A 154 -0.98 -4.48 -10.30
C THR A 154 -2.30 -5.25 -10.18
N PRO A 155 -3.00 -5.52 -11.30
CA PRO A 155 -4.26 -6.24 -11.27
C PRO A 155 -4.13 -7.64 -10.68
N GLY A 156 -4.97 -7.97 -9.71
CA GLY A 156 -4.94 -9.23 -8.98
C GLY A 156 -4.10 -9.19 -7.69
N CYS A 157 -3.39 -8.08 -7.42
CA CYS A 157 -2.69 -7.88 -6.15
C CYS A 157 -3.67 -7.95 -4.96
N ARG A 158 -3.30 -8.72 -3.94
CA ARG A 158 -4.09 -8.90 -2.72
C ARG A 158 -3.41 -8.31 -1.49
N ASP A 159 -2.07 -8.21 -1.54
CA ASP A 159 -1.26 -7.61 -0.50
C ASP A 159 0.14 -7.28 -1.01
N VAL A 160 0.80 -6.33 -0.33
CA VAL A 160 2.18 -5.93 -0.63
C VAL A 160 3.01 -5.96 0.65
N VAL A 161 4.09 -6.73 0.61
CA VAL A 161 5.12 -6.76 1.65
C VAL A 161 6.36 -6.08 1.07
N ASN A 162 6.55 -4.80 1.40
CA ASN A 162 7.67 -4.03 0.89
C ASN A 162 8.81 -3.98 1.92
N SER A 163 9.71 -4.95 1.84
CA SER A 163 10.87 -5.12 2.71
C SER A 163 12.16 -4.53 2.10
N LEU A 164 12.05 -3.57 1.17
CA LEU A 164 13.21 -2.87 0.66
C LEU A 164 13.86 -2.02 1.76
N ASP A 165 15.16 -2.16 1.94
CA ASP A 165 15.94 -1.27 2.78
C ASP A 165 16.27 0.02 2.02
N VAL A 166 16.28 1.16 2.72
CA VAL A 166 16.75 2.43 2.16
C VAL A 166 18.18 2.69 2.63
N VAL A 167 19.11 2.76 1.71
CA VAL A 167 20.54 2.89 2.01
C VAL A 167 21.18 4.02 1.17
N PRO A 168 21.67 5.08 1.81
CA PRO A 168 21.69 5.34 3.26
C PRO A 168 20.27 5.53 3.84
N PRO A 169 20.08 5.31 5.14
CA PRO A 169 18.77 5.53 5.77
C PRO A 169 18.32 6.99 5.62
N GLU A 170 17.07 7.18 5.24
CA GLU A 170 16.39 8.47 5.17
C GLU A 170 15.35 8.58 6.29
N GLU A 171 15.16 9.80 6.83
CA GLU A 171 14.05 10.06 7.75
C GLU A 171 12.75 10.19 6.96
N ASP A 172 11.75 9.44 7.39
CA ASP A 172 10.40 9.55 6.85
C ASP A 172 9.64 10.67 7.60
N ASN A 173 9.03 11.57 6.83
CA ASN A 173 8.28 12.70 7.36
C ASN A 173 7.15 13.12 6.40
N ASP A 174 6.34 14.07 6.85
CA ASP A 174 5.18 14.54 6.07
C ASP A 174 5.55 15.13 4.70
N ASP A 175 6.67 15.83 4.58
CA ASP A 175 7.12 16.43 3.32
C ASP A 175 7.52 15.34 2.32
N GLU A 176 8.22 14.29 2.77
CA GLU A 176 8.57 13.13 1.96
C GLU A 176 7.33 12.37 1.45
N VAL A 177 6.25 12.32 2.25
CA VAL A 177 4.98 11.74 1.82
C VAL A 177 4.34 12.59 0.72
N VAL A 178 4.36 13.91 0.86
CA VAL A 178 3.80 14.85 -0.14
C VAL A 178 4.57 14.74 -1.46
N ASP A 179 5.91 14.73 -1.42
CA ASP A 179 6.73 14.64 -2.61
C ASP A 179 6.52 13.30 -3.34
N ALA A 180 6.45 12.18 -2.61
CA ALA A 180 6.16 10.89 -3.20
C ALA A 180 4.74 10.83 -3.78
N LEU A 181 3.75 11.39 -3.09
CA LEU A 181 2.38 11.41 -3.60
C LEU A 181 2.26 12.23 -4.88
N ARG A 182 2.95 13.35 -4.97
CA ARG A 182 2.98 14.16 -6.20
C ARG A 182 3.52 13.35 -7.38
N LEU A 183 4.63 12.62 -7.19
CA LEU A 183 5.17 11.73 -8.23
C LEU A 183 4.14 10.66 -8.64
N VAL A 184 3.47 10.03 -7.67
CA VAL A 184 2.46 9.00 -7.93
C VAL A 184 1.28 9.57 -8.72
N LEU A 185 0.77 10.74 -8.35
CA LEU A 185 -0.31 11.40 -9.10
C LEU A 185 0.11 11.75 -10.53
N GLU A 186 1.38 12.18 -10.74
CA GLU A 186 1.93 12.46 -12.08
C GLU A 186 2.11 11.18 -12.92
N MET A 187 2.33 10.03 -12.28
CA MET A 187 2.47 8.73 -12.94
C MET A 187 1.12 8.13 -13.39
N ASP A 188 0.01 8.49 -12.74
CA ASP A 188 -1.30 7.94 -13.09
C ASP A 188 -1.91 8.65 -14.30
N PRO A 189 -2.06 7.95 -15.43
CA PRO A 189 -2.63 8.54 -16.65
C PRO A 189 -4.14 8.81 -16.56
N LEU A 190 -4.82 8.35 -15.50
CA LEU A 190 -6.27 8.49 -15.33
C LEU A 190 -6.66 9.80 -14.67
N ILE A 191 -5.72 10.56 -14.15
CA ILE A 191 -5.96 11.82 -13.44
C ILE A 191 -5.13 12.97 -14.03
N GLN A 192 -5.56 14.20 -13.75
CA GLN A 192 -4.81 15.39 -14.07
C GLN A 192 -4.11 15.92 -12.80
N ALA A 193 -2.92 15.44 -12.53
CA ALA A 193 -2.16 15.74 -11.30
C ALA A 193 -2.02 17.25 -11.04
N GLU A 194 -1.85 18.06 -12.08
CA GLU A 194 -1.72 19.52 -11.98
C GLU A 194 -2.92 20.23 -11.33
N GLN A 195 -4.08 19.57 -11.29
CA GLN A 195 -5.31 20.11 -10.70
C GLN A 195 -5.52 19.66 -9.26
N ILE A 196 -4.61 18.82 -8.72
CA ILE A 196 -4.70 18.26 -7.40
C ILE A 196 -3.54 18.76 -6.55
N THR A 197 -3.85 19.29 -5.38
CA THR A 197 -2.89 19.69 -4.37
C THR A 197 -2.95 18.70 -3.21
N ALA A 198 -1.80 18.18 -2.83
CA ALA A 198 -1.64 17.30 -1.67
C ALA A 198 -0.95 18.02 -0.54
N SER A 199 -1.40 17.78 0.68
CA SER A 199 -0.69 18.16 1.91
C SER A 199 -0.73 16.99 2.88
N CYS A 200 0.28 16.90 3.76
CA CYS A 200 0.36 15.86 4.78
C CYS A 200 0.58 16.50 6.16
N ARG A 201 -0.05 15.94 7.17
CA ARG A 201 0.18 16.29 8.56
C ARG A 201 0.00 15.07 9.45
N ASN A 202 1.07 14.70 10.16
CA ASN A 202 1.10 13.48 10.96
C ASN A 202 0.64 12.24 10.17
N TYR A 203 1.15 12.08 8.95
CA TYR A 203 0.81 11.00 8.02
C TYR A 203 -0.67 10.93 7.59
N VAL A 204 -1.43 11.99 7.85
CA VAL A 204 -2.78 12.19 7.31
C VAL A 204 -2.68 13.07 6.07
N VAL A 205 -2.95 12.49 4.92
CA VAL A 205 -2.96 13.19 3.64
C VAL A 205 -4.29 13.92 3.44
N THR A 206 -4.23 15.17 3.01
CA THR A 206 -5.40 15.92 2.50
C THR A 206 -5.19 16.20 1.03
N LEU A 207 -6.17 15.79 0.22
CA LEU A 207 -6.25 16.08 -1.22
C LEU A 207 -7.26 17.19 -1.44
N GLU A 208 -6.87 18.23 -2.17
CA GLU A 208 -7.71 19.37 -2.54
C GLU A 208 -7.52 19.66 -4.03
N GLY A 209 -8.49 20.30 -4.65
CA GLY A 209 -8.42 20.65 -6.05
C GLY A 209 -9.71 20.34 -6.80
N TYR A 210 -9.59 20.15 -8.10
CA TYR A 210 -10.75 20.03 -8.98
C TYR A 210 -10.52 18.96 -10.06
N VAL A 211 -11.46 18.05 -10.20
CA VAL A 211 -11.42 17.00 -11.24
C VAL A 211 -12.74 16.95 -12.02
N ARG A 212 -12.73 16.27 -13.16
CA ARG A 212 -13.91 16.22 -14.05
C ARG A 212 -14.93 15.18 -13.63
N THR A 213 -14.46 14.09 -13.00
CA THR A 213 -15.32 12.95 -12.72
C THR A 213 -15.09 12.43 -11.27
N GLU A 214 -16.13 11.80 -10.74
CA GLU A 214 -16.06 11.13 -9.45
C GLU A 214 -15.06 9.96 -9.48
N GLU A 215 -14.82 9.35 -10.65
CA GLU A 215 -13.84 8.28 -10.79
C GLU A 215 -12.41 8.81 -10.66
N GLU A 216 -12.09 9.97 -11.26
CA GLU A 216 -10.80 10.64 -11.05
C GLU A 216 -10.58 10.99 -9.58
N ARG A 217 -11.59 11.50 -8.88
CA ARG A 217 -11.54 11.81 -7.46
C ARG A 217 -11.22 10.57 -6.61
N ARG A 218 -11.89 9.44 -6.92
CA ARG A 218 -11.65 8.17 -6.22
C ARG A 218 -10.29 7.59 -6.57
N GLN A 219 -9.82 7.78 -7.79
CA GLN A 219 -8.51 7.32 -8.21
C GLN A 219 -7.40 8.03 -7.45
N ALA A 220 -7.44 9.36 -7.35
CA ALA A 220 -6.49 10.13 -6.56
C ALA A 220 -6.45 9.71 -5.08
N GLU A 221 -7.61 9.35 -4.52
CA GLU A 221 -7.70 8.83 -3.16
C GLU A 221 -7.03 7.43 -3.05
N ARG A 222 -7.26 6.55 -4.02
CA ARG A 222 -6.61 5.22 -4.06
C ARG A 222 -5.09 5.33 -4.15
N ASP A 223 -4.59 6.29 -4.93
CA ASP A 223 -3.16 6.54 -5.09
C ASP A 223 -2.52 7.00 -3.78
N ALA A 224 -3.19 7.90 -3.06
CA ALA A 224 -2.73 8.32 -1.74
C ALA A 224 -2.71 7.15 -0.74
N TRP A 225 -3.73 6.30 -0.74
CA TRP A 225 -3.76 5.12 0.11
C TRP A 225 -2.70 4.07 -0.26
N ALA A 226 -2.26 4.01 -1.52
CA ALA A 226 -1.23 3.08 -1.98
C ALA A 226 0.17 3.38 -1.42
N LEU A 227 0.44 4.61 -0.99
CA LEU A 227 1.69 4.97 -0.33
C LEU A 227 1.78 4.34 1.06
N PHE A 228 2.91 3.70 1.40
CA PHE A 228 3.17 3.37 2.79
C PHE A 228 3.33 4.65 3.62
N ALA A 229 3.29 4.56 4.93
CA ALA A 229 3.29 5.69 5.88
C ALA A 229 2.06 6.62 5.81
N VAL A 230 1.14 6.43 4.88
CA VAL A 230 -0.15 7.15 4.91
C VAL A 230 -1.12 6.40 5.83
N ASP A 231 -1.51 7.05 6.93
CA ASP A 231 -2.41 6.49 7.95
C ASP A 231 -3.87 6.83 7.65
N ASN A 232 -4.11 7.97 7.02
CA ASN A 232 -5.45 8.39 6.62
C ASN A 232 -5.43 9.33 5.42
N VAL A 233 -6.53 9.36 4.67
CA VAL A 233 -6.74 10.27 3.53
C VAL A 233 -8.04 11.03 3.71
N VAL A 234 -7.94 12.36 3.64
CA VAL A 234 -9.07 13.30 3.62
C VAL A 234 -9.20 13.85 2.20
N ASN A 235 -10.16 13.33 1.45
CA ASN A 235 -10.39 13.72 0.07
C ASN A 235 -11.39 14.88 0.00
N ARG A 236 -10.89 16.09 -0.28
CA ARG A 236 -11.67 17.33 -0.48
C ARG A 236 -11.68 17.79 -1.93
N ILE A 237 -11.31 16.91 -2.87
CA ILE A 237 -11.36 17.21 -4.30
C ILE A 237 -12.81 17.47 -4.71
N GLU A 238 -13.04 18.58 -5.39
CA GLU A 238 -14.34 18.91 -5.98
C GLU A 238 -14.48 18.33 -7.38
N VAL A 239 -15.68 17.87 -7.71
CA VAL A 239 -15.98 17.31 -9.04
C VAL A 239 -16.78 18.32 -9.84
N GLY A 240 -16.32 18.61 -11.05
CA GLY A 240 -16.97 19.51 -11.97
C GLY A 240 -18.34 19.02 -12.44
N ALA A 241 -19.23 19.97 -12.65
CA ALA A 241 -20.54 19.70 -13.23
C ALA A 241 -20.46 19.63 -14.76
#